data_addce62e569714237571e2e3381ecf29
#
_entry.id   addce62e569714237571e2e3381ecf29
#
_cell.length_a   1.000
_cell.length_b   1.000
_cell.length_c   1.000
_cell.angle_alpha   90.00
_cell.angle_beta   90.00
_cell.angle_gamma   90.00
#
_symmetry.space_group_name_H-M   'P 1'
#
loop_
_entity.id
_entity.type
_entity.pdbx_description
1 polymer ?
#
loop_
_entity_poly.entity_id
_entity_poly.type
_entity_poly.pdbx_seq_one_letter_code
_entity_poly.pdbx_strand_id
1 'polypeptide(L)'
;MPQGRCGGKGAAVADEFDFSPGAQVPLSGAAGQTAATSALASAAYRDDEVTKILEADNEWHKSTVKPPRPWAKIFRPRLGEAFSRAVIDRMLGAGRAPLIQSFGIEPQVVVEHCLAAHRIRRERDNWLTAVTVLCGVLFLPGFLVWLLVFTLRTNVSRREDKRAGALATTLLVAVGTLAVLFLVKMPFTGFWAWYARAAILLPVVGWFWAKRICERSAHELREHWAALLSGGGVGAKIPEAVPGSPGDAAEQVRKELARLGAEQQSNSVFYAGPKGILGMGTRWGSWQLAEELAPAEPGKEFHPFRSWDVITAIQGGLAMLERTPINTGGFPKPSVKHWIVTPIGEKATEVSRPSGTDVDAYTVKTHAIQDICNKQQFGSGDRHYLGVQWTLWDGHLVITMLVTVTVLHDTLRIEVTGHALGPVNPLFNEKPAAKEKEVQKALRFWETRKVKLPLVDADEVVRLAARAPLTWYPPLLNWLGGSLALPEPFGLRHAWADQPWRHRFMADDALRAATPVLRVVHAAALKVLKENGVDVEKFGSRASVLSGGVQEVSPKKADVYDA
;
A
#
# COMPACT_ATOMS: atom_id res chain seq x y z
N MET A 1 -22.25 49.30 -31.52
CA MET A 1 -22.77 48.19 -30.72
C MET A 1 -22.82 46.98 -31.60
N PRO A 2 -22.06 45.93 -31.37
CA PRO A 2 -22.49 44.79 -30.56
C PRO A 2 -21.41 44.28 -29.63
N GLN A 3 -21.86 43.64 -28.57
CA GLN A 3 -21.07 43.05 -27.49
C GLN A 3 -20.41 41.74 -27.92
N GLY A 4 -19.08 41.65 -27.79
CA GLY A 4 -18.32 40.45 -27.92
C GLY A 4 -18.38 39.62 -26.64
N ARG A 5 -18.89 38.38 -26.72
CA ARG A 5 -18.76 37.33 -25.68
C ARG A 5 -17.33 36.80 -25.69
N CYS A 6 -16.56 37.08 -24.67
CA CYS A 6 -15.35 36.36 -24.35
C CYS A 6 -15.73 35.00 -23.74
N GLY A 7 -15.68 33.98 -24.55
CA GLY A 7 -15.68 32.57 -24.14
C GLY A 7 -14.28 32.19 -23.65
N GLY A 8 -14.05 32.20 -22.35
CA GLY A 8 -12.86 31.62 -21.76
C GLY A 8 -12.89 30.10 -21.93
N LYS A 9 -12.20 29.58 -22.94
CA LYS A 9 -11.74 28.19 -22.98
C LYS A 9 -10.68 28.07 -21.90
N GLY A 10 -11.01 27.40 -20.78
CA GLY A 10 -10.02 26.89 -19.87
C GLY A 10 -9.08 25.97 -20.69
N ALA A 11 -7.89 26.46 -20.97
CA ALA A 11 -6.81 25.63 -21.44
C ALA A 11 -6.54 24.61 -20.33
N ALA A 12 -6.80 23.34 -20.60
CA ALA A 12 -6.20 22.26 -19.85
C ALA A 12 -4.69 22.47 -20.00
N VAL A 13 -4.05 22.87 -18.90
CA VAL A 13 -2.60 22.87 -18.79
C VAL A 13 -2.24 21.38 -18.92
N ALA A 14 -1.76 20.98 -20.09
CA ALA A 14 -1.09 19.71 -20.23
C ALA A 14 0.12 19.82 -19.32
N ASP A 15 0.14 19.02 -18.23
CA ASP A 15 1.31 18.87 -17.39
C ASP A 15 2.46 18.41 -18.29
N GLU A 16 3.32 19.33 -18.65
CA GLU A 16 4.51 19.08 -19.43
C GLU A 16 5.48 18.36 -18.49
N PHE A 17 5.64 17.05 -18.71
CA PHE A 17 6.59 16.27 -17.94
C PHE A 17 7.99 16.81 -18.16
N ASP A 18 8.62 17.28 -17.09
CA ASP A 18 10.00 17.72 -17.12
C ASP A 18 10.93 16.48 -17.13
N PHE A 19 11.52 16.20 -18.29
CA PHE A 19 12.50 15.14 -18.49
C PHE A 19 13.94 15.59 -18.30
N SER A 20 14.17 16.78 -17.74
CA SER A 20 15.53 17.25 -17.49
C SER A 20 16.25 16.36 -16.47
N PRO A 21 17.58 16.14 -16.57
CA PRO A 21 18.33 15.36 -15.61
C PRO A 21 18.22 15.95 -14.20
N GLY A 22 17.70 15.16 -13.26
CA GLY A 22 17.45 15.57 -11.88
C GLY A 22 16.08 16.18 -11.63
N ALA A 23 15.20 16.25 -12.63
CA ALA A 23 13.81 16.62 -12.42
C ALA A 23 13.12 15.59 -11.52
N GLN A 24 12.44 16.07 -10.51
CA GLN A 24 11.57 15.25 -9.69
C GLN A 24 10.27 15.03 -10.46
N VAL A 25 9.89 13.77 -10.67
CA VAL A 25 8.54 13.48 -11.15
C VAL A 25 7.56 13.99 -10.10
N PRO A 26 6.55 14.81 -10.46
CA PRO A 26 5.62 15.34 -9.48
C PRO A 26 5.02 14.22 -8.64
N LEU A 27 5.03 14.40 -7.32
CA LEU A 27 4.47 13.44 -6.36
C LEU A 27 2.97 13.23 -6.54
N SER A 28 2.31 14.26 -7.04
CA SER A 28 0.90 14.27 -7.31
C SER A 28 0.68 14.73 -8.73
N GLY A 29 0.24 13.82 -9.59
CA GLY A 29 -0.50 14.25 -10.76
C GLY A 29 -1.68 15.12 -10.32
N ALA A 30 -2.42 15.70 -11.26
CA ALA A 30 -3.57 16.57 -10.98
C ALA A 30 -4.62 15.97 -10.00
N ALA A 31 -4.51 14.70 -9.65
CA ALA A 31 -5.34 13.97 -8.69
C ALA A 31 -4.65 13.62 -7.35
N GLY A 32 -3.41 14.05 -7.10
CA GLY A 32 -2.74 13.80 -5.81
C GLY A 32 -2.28 12.36 -5.58
N GLN A 33 -2.24 11.50 -6.59
CA GLN A 33 -1.83 10.09 -6.44
C GLN A 33 -0.49 9.81 -7.09
N THR A 34 0.46 9.22 -6.34
CA THR A 34 1.68 8.66 -6.92
C THR A 34 1.40 7.30 -7.55
N ALA A 35 2.23 6.87 -8.50
CA ALA A 35 2.15 5.52 -9.08
C ALA A 35 2.28 4.43 -8.00
N ALA A 36 3.13 4.66 -7.00
CA ALA A 36 3.27 3.76 -5.85
C ALA A 36 1.98 3.68 -5.02
N THR A 37 1.27 4.80 -4.81
CA THR A 37 -0.04 4.83 -4.14
C THR A 37 -1.07 4.05 -4.94
N SER A 38 -1.15 4.31 -6.26
CA SER A 38 -2.08 3.63 -7.16
C SER A 38 -1.83 2.13 -7.24
N ALA A 39 -0.56 1.71 -7.26
CA ALA A 39 -0.18 0.30 -7.23
C ALA A 39 -0.70 -0.39 -5.97
N LEU A 40 -0.46 0.18 -4.78
CA LEU A 40 -0.98 -0.38 -3.51
C LEU A 40 -2.52 -0.34 -3.44
N ALA A 41 -3.15 0.75 -3.90
CA ALA A 41 -4.60 0.87 -3.95
C ALA A 41 -5.23 -0.19 -4.85
N SER A 42 -4.55 -0.58 -5.93
CA SER A 42 -5.00 -1.65 -6.85
C SER A 42 -5.23 -2.98 -6.15
N ALA A 43 -4.47 -3.26 -5.08
CA ALA A 43 -4.60 -4.49 -4.28
C ALA A 43 -6.02 -4.67 -3.72
N ALA A 44 -6.73 -3.57 -3.43
CA ALA A 44 -8.10 -3.62 -2.92
C ALA A 44 -9.10 -4.25 -3.91
N TYR A 45 -8.82 -4.19 -5.21
CA TYR A 45 -9.73 -4.62 -6.27
C TYR A 45 -9.41 -5.99 -6.86
N ARG A 46 -8.28 -6.60 -6.46
CA ARG A 46 -7.77 -7.85 -7.04
C ARG A 46 -8.64 -9.07 -6.73
N ASP A 47 -8.70 -10.00 -7.68
CA ASP A 47 -9.42 -11.27 -7.58
C ASP A 47 -8.51 -12.50 -7.42
N ASP A 48 -7.23 -12.27 -7.20
CA ASP A 48 -6.20 -13.29 -6.98
C ASP A 48 -6.44 -14.10 -5.68
N GLU A 49 -5.68 -15.19 -5.51
CA GLU A 49 -5.64 -15.92 -4.25
C GLU A 49 -4.94 -15.13 -3.16
N VAL A 50 -5.47 -15.20 -1.92
CA VAL A 50 -4.91 -14.47 -0.77
C VAL A 50 -3.46 -14.86 -0.45
N THR A 51 -3.03 -16.06 -0.80
CA THR A 51 -1.66 -16.54 -0.56
C THR A 51 -0.60 -15.80 -1.35
N LYS A 52 -0.94 -15.21 -2.49
CA LYS A 52 0.00 -14.41 -3.27
C LYS A 52 0.58 -13.20 -2.50
N ILE A 53 -0.15 -12.70 -1.49
CA ILE A 53 0.35 -11.58 -0.69
C ILE A 53 1.58 -11.98 0.15
N LEU A 54 1.71 -13.27 0.50
CA LEU A 54 2.88 -13.77 1.24
C LEU A 54 4.15 -13.73 0.40
N GLU A 55 4.04 -13.78 -0.92
CA GLU A 55 5.15 -13.66 -1.86
C GLU A 55 5.61 -12.20 -2.01
N ALA A 56 4.73 -11.26 -1.67
CA ALA A 56 5.00 -9.84 -1.71
C ALA A 56 5.60 -9.29 -0.41
N ASP A 57 5.55 -10.05 0.69
CA ASP A 57 6.07 -9.65 1.98
C ASP A 57 7.61 -9.56 1.94
N ASN A 58 8.16 -8.54 2.57
CA ASN A 58 9.60 -8.41 2.73
C ASN A 58 10.15 -9.30 3.87
N GLU A 59 11.47 -9.38 3.99
CA GLU A 59 12.14 -10.25 4.99
C GLU A 59 11.77 -9.89 6.44
N TRP A 60 11.44 -8.63 6.72
CA TRP A 60 11.23 -8.09 8.05
C TRP A 60 9.76 -8.05 8.48
N HIS A 61 8.83 -8.07 7.51
CA HIS A 61 7.40 -7.97 7.74
C HIS A 61 6.65 -9.07 7.01
N LYS A 62 6.29 -10.11 7.75
CA LYS A 62 5.56 -11.25 7.23
C LYS A 62 4.10 -11.18 7.64
N SER A 63 3.23 -11.04 6.67
CA SER A 63 1.80 -11.22 6.87
C SER A 63 1.49 -12.68 7.17
N THR A 64 0.46 -12.91 7.92
CA THR A 64 0.03 -14.27 8.25
C THR A 64 -1.35 -14.52 7.67
N VAL A 65 -1.46 -15.51 6.81
CA VAL A 65 -2.76 -15.97 6.31
C VAL A 65 -3.24 -17.12 7.18
N LYS A 66 -4.25 -16.88 7.99
CA LYS A 66 -4.92 -17.95 8.73
C LYS A 66 -5.67 -18.83 7.73
N PRO A 67 -5.37 -20.15 7.66
CA PRO A 67 -6.00 -21.02 6.69
C PRO A 67 -7.50 -21.19 7.01
N PRO A 68 -8.34 -21.43 5.98
CA PRO A 68 -9.73 -21.78 6.19
C PRO A 68 -9.82 -23.16 6.86
N ARG A 69 -10.91 -23.43 7.55
CA ARG A 69 -11.23 -24.76 8.06
C ARG A 69 -11.29 -25.77 6.90
N PRO A 70 -10.83 -27.03 7.06
CA PRO A 70 -10.76 -27.99 5.96
C PRO A 70 -12.10 -28.21 5.22
N TRP A 71 -13.21 -28.18 5.95
CA TRP A 71 -14.57 -28.31 5.42
C TRP A 71 -15.17 -26.99 4.93
N ALA A 72 -14.55 -25.84 5.29
CA ALA A 72 -15.06 -24.49 5.00
C ALA A 72 -14.25 -23.74 3.93
N LYS A 73 -13.49 -24.47 3.08
CA LYS A 73 -12.67 -23.87 2.00
C LYS A 73 -13.47 -22.96 1.06
N ILE A 74 -14.78 -23.20 0.94
CA ILE A 74 -15.71 -22.38 0.16
C ILE A 74 -15.81 -20.94 0.69
N PHE A 75 -15.49 -20.70 1.96
CA PHE A 75 -15.58 -19.37 2.57
C PHE A 75 -14.26 -18.58 2.50
N ARG A 76 -13.20 -19.13 1.88
CA ARG A 76 -11.90 -18.46 1.75
C ARG A 76 -12.03 -17.12 1.01
N PRO A 77 -11.51 -15.99 1.55
CA PRO A 77 -11.54 -14.71 0.86
C PRO A 77 -10.59 -14.68 -0.33
N ARG A 78 -10.85 -13.83 -1.31
CA ARG A 78 -9.89 -13.46 -2.35
C ARG A 78 -8.95 -12.38 -1.81
N LEU A 79 -7.80 -12.18 -2.49
CA LEU A 79 -6.75 -11.26 -2.06
C LEU A 79 -7.30 -9.86 -1.79
N GLY A 80 -8.01 -9.26 -2.75
CA GLY A 80 -8.50 -7.89 -2.59
C GLY A 80 -9.53 -7.73 -1.47
N GLU A 81 -10.29 -8.78 -1.14
CA GLU A 81 -11.22 -8.76 -0.01
C GLU A 81 -10.47 -8.89 1.33
N ALA A 82 -9.53 -9.84 1.41
CA ALA A 82 -8.72 -10.03 2.61
C ALA A 82 -7.86 -8.79 2.89
N PHE A 83 -7.24 -8.24 1.84
CA PHE A 83 -6.46 -7.02 1.89
C PHE A 83 -7.28 -5.83 2.39
N SER A 84 -8.43 -5.55 1.74
CA SER A 84 -9.26 -4.41 2.12
C SER A 84 -9.72 -4.49 3.58
N ARG A 85 -10.16 -5.67 4.04
CA ARG A 85 -10.56 -5.85 5.45
C ARG A 85 -9.39 -5.65 6.40
N ALA A 86 -8.26 -6.31 6.14
CA ALA A 86 -7.09 -6.23 7.00
C ALA A 86 -6.55 -4.79 7.09
N VAL A 87 -6.52 -4.07 5.96
CA VAL A 87 -6.08 -2.65 5.93
C VAL A 87 -7.07 -1.76 6.68
N ILE A 88 -8.39 -1.90 6.45
CA ILE A 88 -9.41 -1.12 7.16
C ILE A 88 -9.31 -1.36 8.68
N ASP A 89 -9.29 -2.63 9.11
CA ASP A 89 -9.20 -2.99 10.53
C ASP A 89 -7.91 -2.47 11.16
N ARG A 90 -6.79 -2.55 10.42
CA ARG A 90 -5.48 -2.15 10.92
C ARG A 90 -5.25 -0.63 10.91
N MET A 91 -5.81 0.08 9.94
CA MET A 91 -5.59 1.52 9.76
C MET A 91 -6.66 2.39 10.44
N LEU A 92 -7.90 1.91 10.52
CA LEU A 92 -9.03 2.64 11.10
C LEU A 92 -9.56 2.03 12.41
N GLY A 93 -9.11 0.83 12.81
CA GLY A 93 -9.59 0.16 14.02
C GLY A 93 -9.33 0.98 15.30
N ALA A 94 -10.32 1.08 16.19
CA ALA A 94 -10.26 1.91 17.39
C ALA A 94 -9.13 1.51 18.37
N GLY A 95 -8.83 0.22 18.49
CA GLY A 95 -7.80 -0.33 19.38
C GLY A 95 -6.46 -0.63 18.70
N ARG A 96 -6.20 -0.07 17.52
CA ARG A 96 -4.98 -0.36 16.76
C ARG A 96 -3.70 0.16 17.43
N ALA A 97 -2.62 -0.56 17.30
CA ALA A 97 -1.29 -0.10 17.68
C ALA A 97 -0.81 1.04 16.75
N PRO A 98 0.21 1.83 17.15
CA PRO A 98 0.80 2.87 16.31
C PRO A 98 1.21 2.34 14.93
N LEU A 99 1.12 3.22 13.93
CA LEU A 99 1.47 2.90 12.55
C LEU A 99 2.87 3.41 12.22
N ILE A 100 3.58 2.63 11.41
CA ILE A 100 4.82 3.09 10.79
C ILE A 100 4.47 4.12 9.73
N GLN A 101 5.28 5.17 9.62
CA GLN A 101 5.13 6.19 8.59
C GLN A 101 5.29 5.58 7.19
N SER A 102 4.41 5.98 6.29
CA SER A 102 4.35 5.44 4.92
C SER A 102 4.87 6.48 3.93
N PHE A 103 6.18 6.54 3.77
CA PHE A 103 6.83 7.50 2.88
C PHE A 103 6.60 7.17 1.39
N GLY A 104 6.44 8.20 0.57
CA GLY A 104 6.29 8.09 -0.88
C GLY A 104 4.93 7.60 -1.36
N ILE A 105 3.98 7.38 -0.44
CA ILE A 105 2.59 7.04 -0.74
C ILE A 105 1.64 7.83 0.16
N GLU A 106 0.38 7.88 -0.24
CA GLU A 106 -0.71 8.48 0.54
C GLU A 106 -1.59 7.38 1.15
N PRO A 107 -1.38 7.01 2.43
CA PRO A 107 -2.11 5.91 3.07
C PRO A 107 -3.62 6.14 3.12
N GLN A 108 -4.06 7.39 3.30
CA GLN A 108 -5.47 7.75 3.31
C GLN A 108 -6.16 7.36 2.01
N VAL A 109 -5.52 7.65 0.85
CA VAL A 109 -6.05 7.30 -0.47
C VAL A 109 -6.18 5.79 -0.64
N VAL A 110 -5.18 5.02 -0.19
CA VAL A 110 -5.25 3.55 -0.25
C VAL A 110 -6.41 3.02 0.61
N VAL A 111 -6.62 3.59 1.80
CA VAL A 111 -7.74 3.22 2.68
C VAL A 111 -9.09 3.57 2.04
N GLU A 112 -9.21 4.72 1.38
CA GLU A 112 -10.43 5.11 0.67
C GLU A 112 -10.75 4.12 -0.47
N HIS A 113 -9.74 3.67 -1.23
CA HIS A 113 -9.92 2.59 -2.20
C HIS A 113 -10.32 1.26 -1.55
N CYS A 114 -9.78 0.92 -0.39
CA CYS A 114 -10.19 -0.26 0.37
C CYS A 114 -11.66 -0.17 0.82
N LEU A 115 -12.10 1.00 1.30
CA LEU A 115 -13.49 1.26 1.69
C LEU A 115 -14.43 1.16 0.49
N ALA A 116 -14.06 1.74 -0.66
CA ALA A 116 -14.85 1.67 -1.90
C ALA A 116 -14.99 0.23 -2.38
N ALA A 117 -13.89 -0.51 -2.46
CA ALA A 117 -13.91 -1.92 -2.85
C ALA A 117 -14.73 -2.79 -1.86
N HIS A 118 -14.66 -2.48 -0.57
CA HIS A 118 -15.47 -3.13 0.45
C HIS A 118 -16.96 -2.84 0.26
N ARG A 119 -17.33 -1.59 -0.08
CA ARG A 119 -18.72 -1.20 -0.36
C ARG A 119 -19.30 -1.94 -1.57
N ILE A 120 -18.56 -1.99 -2.70
CA ILE A 120 -18.98 -2.74 -3.90
C ILE A 120 -19.23 -4.21 -3.54
N ARG A 121 -18.34 -4.85 -2.76
CA ARG A 121 -18.51 -6.24 -2.33
C ARG A 121 -19.70 -6.41 -1.39
N ARG A 122 -19.92 -5.49 -0.47
CA ARG A 122 -21.03 -5.52 0.47
C ARG A 122 -22.38 -5.39 -0.25
N GLU A 123 -22.47 -4.49 -1.23
CA GLU A 123 -23.67 -4.36 -2.08
C GLU A 123 -23.95 -5.65 -2.85
N ARG A 124 -22.93 -6.25 -3.46
CA ARG A 124 -23.04 -7.57 -4.10
C ARG A 124 -23.54 -8.63 -3.12
N ASP A 125 -22.96 -8.72 -1.94
CA ASP A 125 -23.26 -9.75 -0.95
C ASP A 125 -24.66 -9.55 -0.38
N ASN A 126 -25.14 -8.33 -0.22
CA ASN A 126 -26.52 -8.04 0.17
C ASN A 126 -27.52 -8.57 -0.89
N TRP A 127 -27.29 -8.27 -2.16
CA TRP A 127 -28.12 -8.78 -3.25
C TRP A 127 -28.07 -10.31 -3.36
N LEU A 128 -26.88 -10.90 -3.23
CA LEU A 128 -26.73 -12.36 -3.24
C LEU A 128 -27.47 -13.01 -2.05
N THR A 129 -27.40 -12.40 -0.87
CA THR A 129 -28.17 -12.88 0.30
C THR A 129 -29.65 -12.83 0.04
N ALA A 130 -30.17 -11.74 -0.52
CA ALA A 130 -31.56 -11.63 -0.89
C ALA A 130 -31.99 -12.72 -1.87
N VAL A 131 -31.20 -12.96 -2.94
CA VAL A 131 -31.47 -14.02 -3.91
C VAL A 131 -31.38 -15.40 -3.26
N THR A 132 -30.38 -15.65 -2.41
CA THR A 132 -30.22 -16.95 -1.72
C THR A 132 -31.38 -17.24 -0.77
N VAL A 133 -31.88 -16.23 -0.05
CA VAL A 133 -33.03 -16.39 0.83
C VAL A 133 -34.32 -16.60 0.01
N LEU A 134 -34.56 -15.76 -0.99
CA LEU A 134 -35.80 -15.78 -1.78
C LEU A 134 -35.91 -17.04 -2.66
N CYS A 135 -34.84 -17.44 -3.33
CA CYS A 135 -34.84 -18.55 -4.28
C CYS A 135 -34.31 -19.87 -3.70
N GLY A 136 -33.50 -19.78 -2.63
CA GLY A 136 -32.84 -20.92 -1.98
C GLY A 136 -33.61 -21.42 -0.76
N VAL A 137 -33.74 -20.56 0.28
CA VAL A 137 -34.35 -20.99 1.56
C VAL A 137 -35.83 -21.26 1.45
N LEU A 138 -36.58 -20.40 0.75
CA LEU A 138 -38.04 -20.59 0.55
C LEU A 138 -38.36 -21.82 -0.31
N PHE A 139 -37.46 -22.23 -1.19
CA PHE A 139 -37.58 -23.39 -2.08
C PHE A 139 -36.50 -24.43 -1.84
N LEU A 140 -36.21 -24.67 -0.58
CA LEU A 140 -35.10 -25.51 -0.10
C LEU A 140 -34.96 -26.88 -0.79
N PRO A 141 -36.06 -27.67 -1.01
CA PRO A 141 -35.94 -28.99 -1.65
C PRO A 141 -35.32 -28.91 -3.07
N GLY A 142 -35.80 -27.95 -3.88
CA GLY A 142 -35.26 -27.73 -5.22
C GLY A 142 -33.85 -27.20 -5.21
N PHE A 143 -33.55 -26.31 -4.29
CA PHE A 143 -32.19 -25.77 -4.11
C PHE A 143 -31.19 -26.87 -3.75
N LEU A 144 -31.52 -27.77 -2.83
CA LEU A 144 -30.68 -28.90 -2.45
C LEU A 144 -30.45 -29.89 -3.61
N VAL A 145 -31.48 -30.17 -4.40
CA VAL A 145 -31.34 -31.03 -5.59
C VAL A 145 -30.37 -30.39 -6.61
N TRP A 146 -30.54 -29.11 -6.92
CA TRP A 146 -29.67 -28.41 -7.85
C TRP A 146 -28.23 -28.27 -7.32
N LEU A 147 -28.07 -28.07 -6.02
CA LEU A 147 -26.76 -28.04 -5.38
C LEU A 147 -26.06 -29.43 -5.49
N LEU A 148 -26.79 -30.52 -5.27
CA LEU A 148 -26.29 -31.88 -5.43
C LEU A 148 -25.84 -32.12 -6.88
N VAL A 149 -26.65 -31.76 -7.86
CA VAL A 149 -26.30 -31.88 -9.29
C VAL A 149 -25.06 -31.08 -9.64
N PHE A 150 -24.97 -29.86 -9.12
CA PHE A 150 -23.80 -29.00 -9.33
C PHE A 150 -22.53 -29.61 -8.71
N THR A 151 -22.60 -30.12 -7.48
CA THR A 151 -21.45 -30.75 -6.80
C THR A 151 -21.03 -32.03 -7.50
N LEU A 152 -21.95 -32.84 -7.97
CA LEU A 152 -21.64 -34.02 -8.78
C LEU A 152 -20.94 -33.64 -10.09
N ARG A 153 -21.47 -32.64 -10.80
CA ARG A 153 -20.86 -32.12 -12.02
C ARG A 153 -19.42 -31.64 -11.79
N THR A 154 -19.18 -30.83 -10.75
CA THR A 154 -17.85 -30.29 -10.46
C THR A 154 -16.87 -31.38 -10.04
N ASN A 155 -17.30 -32.36 -9.26
CA ASN A 155 -16.46 -33.50 -8.88
C ASN A 155 -16.10 -34.38 -10.07
N VAL A 156 -17.03 -34.61 -10.99
CA VAL A 156 -16.78 -35.36 -12.21
C VAL A 156 -15.91 -34.58 -13.19
N SER A 157 -16.13 -33.25 -13.33
CA SER A 157 -15.35 -32.40 -14.23
C SER A 157 -13.90 -32.18 -13.76
N ARG A 158 -13.61 -32.31 -12.47
CA ARG A 158 -12.24 -32.20 -11.92
C ARG A 158 -11.35 -33.41 -12.22
N ARG A 159 -11.94 -34.53 -12.64
CA ARG A 159 -11.17 -35.68 -13.13
C ARG A 159 -10.72 -35.35 -14.56
N GLU A 160 -9.41 -35.36 -14.79
CA GLU A 160 -8.79 -34.93 -16.07
C GLU A 160 -9.14 -35.80 -17.28
N ASP A 161 -9.89 -36.89 -17.10
CA ASP A 161 -10.32 -37.76 -18.15
C ASP A 161 -11.42 -37.13 -19.04
N LYS A 162 -11.19 -37.13 -20.37
CA LYS A 162 -12.17 -36.68 -21.36
C LYS A 162 -13.53 -37.39 -21.24
N ARG A 163 -13.55 -38.65 -20.76
CA ARG A 163 -14.76 -39.44 -20.48
C ARG A 163 -15.55 -38.87 -19.28
N ALA A 164 -14.86 -38.35 -18.28
CA ALA A 164 -15.49 -37.73 -17.12
C ALA A 164 -16.25 -36.44 -17.48
N GLY A 165 -15.69 -35.63 -18.40
CA GLY A 165 -16.37 -34.43 -18.91
C GLY A 165 -17.65 -34.74 -19.69
N ALA A 166 -17.65 -35.81 -20.49
CA ALA A 166 -18.85 -36.28 -21.20
C ALA A 166 -19.92 -36.79 -20.22
N LEU A 167 -19.55 -37.55 -19.21
CA LEU A 167 -20.47 -38.03 -18.16
C LEU A 167 -21.08 -36.88 -17.35
N ALA A 168 -20.33 -35.82 -17.06
CA ALA A 168 -20.86 -34.65 -16.37
C ALA A 168 -21.91 -33.91 -17.20
N THR A 169 -21.74 -33.82 -18.51
CA THR A 169 -22.69 -33.22 -19.44
C THR A 169 -23.92 -34.09 -19.63
N THR A 170 -23.77 -35.39 -19.77
CA THR A 170 -24.93 -36.31 -19.87
C THR A 170 -25.75 -36.32 -18.60
N LEU A 171 -25.13 -36.28 -17.41
CA LEU A 171 -25.85 -36.18 -16.13
C LEU A 171 -26.69 -34.88 -16.06
N LEU A 172 -26.10 -33.76 -16.50
CA LEU A 172 -26.81 -32.46 -16.48
C LEU A 172 -27.99 -32.44 -17.46
N VAL A 173 -27.82 -33.03 -18.64
CA VAL A 173 -28.92 -33.19 -19.62
C VAL A 173 -29.99 -34.11 -19.08
N ALA A 174 -29.62 -35.24 -18.47
CA ALA A 174 -30.60 -36.18 -17.88
C ALA A 174 -31.42 -35.55 -16.74
N VAL A 175 -30.75 -34.81 -15.84
CA VAL A 175 -31.46 -34.10 -14.77
C VAL A 175 -32.31 -32.96 -15.33
N GLY A 176 -31.82 -32.24 -16.35
CA GLY A 176 -32.60 -31.19 -17.02
C GLY A 176 -33.87 -31.75 -17.71
N THR A 177 -33.74 -32.87 -18.41
CA THR A 177 -34.92 -33.54 -19.02
C THR A 177 -35.89 -34.08 -17.98
N LEU A 178 -35.39 -34.62 -16.88
CA LEU A 178 -36.23 -35.09 -15.76
C LEU A 178 -36.96 -33.92 -15.09
N ALA A 179 -36.29 -32.78 -14.91
CA ALA A 179 -36.93 -31.57 -14.39
C ALA A 179 -38.02 -31.05 -15.32
N VAL A 180 -37.78 -31.04 -16.65
CA VAL A 180 -38.80 -30.64 -17.64
C VAL A 180 -39.99 -31.62 -17.64
N LEU A 181 -39.72 -32.93 -17.60
CA LEU A 181 -40.78 -33.93 -17.49
C LEU A 181 -41.62 -33.77 -16.22
N PHE A 182 -40.97 -33.46 -15.12
CA PHE A 182 -41.64 -33.21 -13.84
C PHE A 182 -42.46 -31.93 -13.86
N LEU A 183 -42.03 -30.88 -14.59
CA LEU A 183 -42.78 -29.64 -14.79
C LEU A 183 -44.08 -29.86 -15.61
N VAL A 184 -44.01 -30.75 -16.63
CA VAL A 184 -45.14 -31.02 -17.54
C VAL A 184 -46.13 -32.01 -16.91
N LYS A 185 -45.62 -33.11 -16.32
CA LYS A 185 -46.43 -34.17 -15.70
C LYS A 185 -46.23 -34.18 -14.19
N MET A 186 -46.84 -33.22 -13.48
CA MET A 186 -46.78 -33.16 -12.02
C MET A 186 -47.70 -34.21 -11.38
N PRO A 187 -47.17 -35.03 -10.45
CA PRO A 187 -47.98 -36.00 -9.71
C PRO A 187 -48.84 -35.34 -8.59
N PHE A 188 -48.66 -34.03 -8.35
CA PHE A 188 -49.33 -33.30 -7.29
C PHE A 188 -50.41 -32.38 -7.87
N THR A 189 -51.49 -32.13 -7.06
CA THR A 189 -52.56 -31.20 -7.39
C THR A 189 -52.62 -30.03 -6.41
N GLY A 190 -53.21 -28.91 -6.81
CA GLY A 190 -53.41 -27.74 -5.97
C GLY A 190 -52.12 -26.99 -5.61
N PHE A 191 -52.04 -26.48 -4.39
CA PHE A 191 -50.92 -25.70 -3.89
C PHE A 191 -49.58 -26.41 -4.04
N TRP A 192 -49.53 -27.71 -3.77
CA TRP A 192 -48.28 -28.51 -3.85
C TRP A 192 -47.77 -28.64 -5.27
N ALA A 193 -48.61 -28.65 -6.28
CA ALA A 193 -48.20 -28.64 -7.68
C ALA A 193 -47.53 -27.31 -8.03
N TRP A 194 -48.10 -26.20 -7.56
CA TRP A 194 -47.50 -24.88 -7.75
C TRP A 194 -46.15 -24.75 -7.03
N TYR A 195 -46.10 -25.14 -5.76
CA TYR A 195 -44.86 -25.11 -4.97
C TYR A 195 -43.76 -25.98 -5.60
N ALA A 196 -44.06 -27.18 -6.06
CA ALA A 196 -43.08 -28.05 -6.68
C ALA A 196 -42.55 -27.50 -8.01
N ARG A 197 -43.39 -26.87 -8.83
CA ARG A 197 -42.94 -26.16 -10.04
C ARG A 197 -42.04 -24.98 -9.70
N ALA A 198 -42.40 -24.18 -8.73
CA ALA A 198 -41.63 -23.08 -8.24
C ALA A 198 -40.28 -23.56 -7.66
N ALA A 199 -40.25 -24.64 -6.90
CA ALA A 199 -39.06 -25.24 -6.33
C ALA A 199 -38.05 -25.75 -7.39
N ILE A 200 -38.50 -26.11 -8.58
CA ILE A 200 -37.62 -26.51 -9.69
C ILE A 200 -37.11 -25.28 -10.44
N LEU A 201 -37.97 -24.30 -10.73
CA LEU A 201 -37.65 -23.17 -11.61
C LEU A 201 -36.91 -22.04 -10.89
N LEU A 202 -37.38 -21.65 -9.69
CA LEU A 202 -36.84 -20.47 -8.99
C LEU A 202 -35.35 -20.57 -8.60
N PRO A 203 -34.80 -21.72 -8.17
CA PRO A 203 -33.39 -21.84 -7.94
C PRO A 203 -32.56 -21.64 -9.21
N VAL A 204 -33.04 -22.06 -10.38
CA VAL A 204 -32.38 -21.84 -11.66
C VAL A 204 -32.40 -20.36 -12.04
N VAL A 205 -33.52 -19.70 -11.91
CA VAL A 205 -33.65 -18.25 -12.13
C VAL A 205 -32.76 -17.49 -11.14
N GLY A 206 -32.78 -17.90 -9.86
CA GLY A 206 -31.91 -17.33 -8.83
C GLY A 206 -30.42 -17.48 -9.15
N TRP A 207 -30.03 -18.64 -9.71
CA TRP A 207 -28.62 -18.85 -10.14
C TRP A 207 -28.24 -17.91 -11.29
N PHE A 208 -29.07 -17.74 -12.30
CA PHE A 208 -28.80 -16.77 -13.38
C PHE A 208 -28.72 -15.33 -12.86
N TRP A 209 -29.57 -14.96 -11.92
CA TRP A 209 -29.56 -13.65 -11.29
C TRP A 209 -28.30 -13.45 -10.44
N ALA A 210 -27.98 -14.43 -9.58
CA ALA A 210 -26.74 -14.43 -8.81
C ALA A 210 -25.49 -14.31 -9.70
N LYS A 211 -25.45 -15.05 -10.81
CA LYS A 211 -24.36 -14.96 -11.79
C LYS A 211 -24.23 -13.54 -12.36
N ARG A 212 -25.36 -12.90 -12.73
CA ARG A 212 -25.34 -11.54 -13.28
C ARG A 212 -24.87 -10.50 -12.25
N ILE A 213 -25.27 -10.64 -10.98
CA ILE A 213 -24.80 -9.80 -9.87
C ILE A 213 -23.28 -9.96 -9.69
N CYS A 214 -22.78 -11.19 -9.66
CA CYS A 214 -21.34 -11.48 -9.54
C CYS A 214 -20.54 -10.94 -10.72
N GLU A 215 -21.02 -11.11 -11.95
CA GLU A 215 -20.34 -10.60 -13.14
C GLU A 215 -20.28 -9.07 -13.16
N ARG A 216 -21.38 -8.39 -12.80
CA ARG A 216 -21.41 -6.92 -12.71
C ARG A 216 -20.40 -6.38 -11.70
N SER A 217 -20.40 -6.93 -10.48
CA SER A 217 -19.46 -6.51 -9.44
C SER A 217 -17.99 -6.85 -9.79
N ALA A 218 -17.75 -7.99 -10.45
CA ALA A 218 -16.41 -8.35 -10.91
C ALA A 218 -15.90 -7.43 -12.02
N HIS A 219 -16.80 -7.00 -12.92
CA HIS A 219 -16.47 -6.04 -13.97
C HIS A 219 -16.09 -4.68 -13.37
N GLU A 220 -16.91 -4.15 -12.46
CA GLU A 220 -16.68 -2.90 -11.77
C GLU A 220 -15.34 -2.90 -10.99
N LEU A 221 -15.07 -3.97 -10.22
CA LEU A 221 -13.79 -4.10 -9.50
C LEU A 221 -12.59 -4.15 -10.46
N ARG A 222 -12.70 -4.86 -11.59
CA ARG A 222 -11.60 -4.93 -12.57
C ARG A 222 -11.41 -3.64 -13.34
N GLU A 223 -12.46 -2.86 -13.58
CA GLU A 223 -12.35 -1.53 -14.17
C GLU A 223 -11.57 -0.59 -13.27
N HIS A 224 -11.88 -0.55 -11.97
CA HIS A 224 -11.12 0.22 -10.99
C HIS A 224 -9.66 -0.23 -10.92
N TRP A 225 -9.42 -1.54 -10.92
CA TRP A 225 -8.05 -2.08 -10.93
C TRP A 225 -7.28 -1.66 -12.19
N ALA A 226 -7.89 -1.79 -13.37
CA ALA A 226 -7.26 -1.39 -14.62
C ALA A 226 -7.01 0.13 -14.68
N ALA A 227 -7.95 0.95 -14.21
CA ALA A 227 -7.83 2.40 -14.21
C ALA A 227 -6.64 2.88 -13.36
N LEU A 228 -6.44 2.28 -12.18
CA LEU A 228 -5.31 2.62 -11.29
C LEU A 228 -3.94 2.33 -11.92
N LEU A 229 -3.84 1.31 -12.78
CA LEU A 229 -2.57 0.88 -13.39
C LEU A 229 -2.40 1.33 -14.85
N SER A 230 -3.36 2.04 -15.43
CA SER A 230 -3.32 2.43 -16.85
C SER A 230 -2.57 3.71 -17.14
N GLY A 231 -2.41 4.60 -16.16
CA GLY A 231 -1.87 5.94 -16.40
C GLY A 231 -0.91 6.48 -15.33
N GLY A 232 -0.12 5.62 -14.65
CA GLY A 232 0.83 6.09 -13.64
C GLY A 232 0.16 6.84 -12.47
N GLY A 233 -1.11 6.55 -12.18
CA GLY A 233 -1.88 7.23 -11.14
C GLY A 233 -2.49 8.57 -11.58
N VAL A 234 -2.03 9.13 -12.69
CA VAL A 234 -2.60 10.37 -13.26
C VAL A 234 -3.96 10.05 -13.87
N GLY A 235 -5.03 10.54 -13.25
CA GLY A 235 -6.40 10.40 -13.73
C GLY A 235 -7.26 9.34 -13.05
N ALA A 236 -6.72 8.52 -12.16
CA ALA A 236 -7.56 7.66 -11.32
C ALA A 236 -8.25 8.53 -10.25
N LYS A 237 -9.55 8.64 -10.34
CA LYS A 237 -10.34 9.42 -9.36
C LYS A 237 -10.30 8.72 -8.00
N ILE A 238 -9.95 9.47 -6.95
CA ILE A 238 -10.08 8.98 -5.57
C ILE A 238 -11.58 8.77 -5.29
N PRO A 239 -12.00 7.57 -4.88
CA PRO A 239 -13.40 7.30 -4.64
C PRO A 239 -13.86 7.99 -3.35
N GLU A 240 -14.98 8.69 -3.40
CA GLU A 240 -15.67 9.15 -2.20
C GLU A 240 -16.34 7.95 -1.51
N ALA A 241 -15.56 7.19 -0.76
CA ALA A 241 -16.02 5.95 -0.14
C ALA A 241 -16.95 6.18 1.06
N VAL A 242 -16.80 7.34 1.71
CA VAL A 242 -17.65 7.72 2.85
C VAL A 242 -18.85 8.53 2.34
N PRO A 243 -20.11 8.09 2.62
CA PRO A 243 -21.28 8.83 2.21
C PRO A 243 -21.27 10.27 2.71
N GLY A 244 -21.65 11.23 1.86
CA GLY A 244 -21.77 12.65 2.25
C GLY A 244 -22.93 12.94 3.19
N SER A 245 -23.91 11.99 3.32
CA SER A 245 -25.03 12.13 4.23
C SER A 245 -24.60 12.11 5.70
N PRO A 246 -25.18 12.97 6.55
CA PRO A 246 -24.93 12.93 7.99
C PRO A 246 -25.41 11.60 8.57
N GLY A 247 -24.51 10.89 9.21
CA GLY A 247 -24.80 9.62 9.89
C GLY A 247 -23.64 9.26 10.80
N ASP A 248 -23.94 8.78 12.01
CA ASP A 248 -22.93 8.49 13.04
C ASP A 248 -21.80 7.59 12.53
N ALA A 249 -22.10 6.58 11.74
CA ALA A 249 -21.11 5.67 11.18
C ALA A 249 -20.19 6.35 10.14
N ALA A 250 -20.72 7.23 9.29
CA ALA A 250 -19.95 7.97 8.31
C ALA A 250 -19.04 9.00 8.98
N GLU A 251 -19.56 9.67 10.01
CA GLU A 251 -18.81 10.63 10.83
C GLU A 251 -17.63 9.96 11.55
N GLN A 252 -17.87 8.78 12.12
CA GLN A 252 -16.81 8.00 12.75
C GLN A 252 -15.71 7.62 11.77
N VAL A 253 -16.05 7.16 10.55
CA VAL A 253 -15.03 6.82 9.53
C VAL A 253 -14.25 8.06 9.11
N ARG A 254 -14.90 9.23 8.93
CA ARG A 254 -14.21 10.50 8.63
C ARG A 254 -13.23 10.88 9.74
N LYS A 255 -13.65 10.75 10.99
CA LYS A 255 -12.80 11.00 12.17
C LYS A 255 -11.58 10.08 12.20
N GLU A 256 -11.75 8.80 11.92
CA GLU A 256 -10.63 7.85 11.88
C GLU A 256 -9.70 8.10 10.67
N LEU A 257 -10.22 8.52 9.52
CA LEU A 257 -9.40 8.95 8.38
C LEU A 257 -8.60 10.22 8.70
N ALA A 258 -9.22 11.21 9.35
CA ALA A 258 -8.52 12.43 9.79
C ALA A 258 -7.42 12.08 10.82
N ARG A 259 -7.71 11.18 11.75
CA ARG A 259 -6.74 10.67 12.72
C ARG A 259 -5.58 9.95 12.04
N LEU A 260 -5.85 9.13 11.02
CA LEU A 260 -4.82 8.48 10.22
C LEU A 260 -3.92 9.52 9.54
N GLY A 261 -4.51 10.55 8.92
CA GLY A 261 -3.77 11.65 8.30
C GLY A 261 -2.87 12.40 9.28
N ALA A 262 -3.38 12.71 10.47
CA ALA A 262 -2.62 13.38 11.53
C ALA A 262 -1.44 12.52 12.02
N GLU A 263 -1.65 11.22 12.25
CA GLU A 263 -0.58 10.30 12.65
C GLU A 263 0.52 10.17 11.59
N GLN A 264 0.17 10.14 10.30
CA GLN A 264 1.13 10.05 9.21
C GLN A 264 1.91 11.37 8.97
N GLN A 265 1.44 12.48 9.50
CA GLN A 265 2.17 13.76 9.47
C GLN A 265 3.09 13.96 10.67
N SER A 266 3.08 13.06 11.65
CA SER A 266 3.93 13.15 12.84
C SER A 266 5.43 13.20 12.48
N ASN A 267 6.22 13.67 13.42
CA ASN A 267 7.68 13.68 13.32
C ASN A 267 8.35 12.59 14.19
N SER A 268 7.57 11.61 14.62
CA SER A 268 8.06 10.46 15.37
C SER A 268 8.15 9.24 14.48
N VAL A 269 9.27 8.51 14.59
CA VAL A 269 9.50 7.23 13.93
C VAL A 269 10.00 6.21 14.93
N PHE A 270 9.84 4.93 14.62
CA PHE A 270 10.16 3.85 15.54
C PHE A 270 11.46 3.15 15.16
N TYR A 271 12.20 2.72 16.18
CA TYR A 271 13.38 1.90 16.04
C TYR A 271 13.13 0.52 16.66
N ALA A 272 13.29 -0.54 15.89
CA ALA A 272 12.98 -1.91 16.30
C ALA A 272 14.23 -2.82 16.27
N GLY A 273 15.28 -2.44 16.96
CA GLY A 273 16.49 -3.24 17.09
C GLY A 273 17.10 -3.66 15.75
N PRO A 274 17.16 -4.98 15.43
CA PRO A 274 17.77 -5.47 14.19
C PRO A 274 17.12 -4.95 12.91
N LYS A 275 15.85 -4.55 12.98
CA LYS A 275 15.09 -4.00 11.84
C LYS A 275 15.43 -2.54 11.55
N GLY A 276 16.22 -1.89 12.42
CA GLY A 276 16.60 -0.49 12.26
C GLY A 276 15.44 0.49 12.47
N ILE A 277 15.49 1.64 11.77
CA ILE A 277 14.45 2.67 11.80
C ILE A 277 13.35 2.27 10.82
N LEU A 278 12.17 2.02 11.38
CA LEU A 278 11.04 1.51 10.61
C LEU A 278 10.49 2.56 9.64
N GLY A 279 10.13 2.14 8.44
CA GLY A 279 9.57 3.00 7.40
C GLY A 279 10.59 3.65 6.48
N MET A 280 11.86 3.71 6.87
CA MET A 280 12.92 4.37 6.08
C MET A 280 13.62 3.45 5.07
N GLY A 281 13.32 2.16 5.11
CA GLY A 281 13.92 1.18 4.21
C GLY A 281 15.31 0.72 4.65
N THR A 282 16.13 0.30 3.70
CA THR A 282 17.46 -0.28 3.95
C THR A 282 18.52 0.80 4.09
N ARG A 283 19.38 0.67 5.09
CA ARG A 283 20.58 1.53 5.24
C ARG A 283 21.60 1.13 4.18
N TRP A 284 22.00 2.07 3.33
CA TRP A 284 22.95 1.83 2.24
C TRP A 284 24.27 2.59 2.40
N GLY A 285 24.32 3.64 3.23
CA GLY A 285 25.53 4.41 3.46
C GLY A 285 25.62 4.94 4.88
N SER A 286 26.85 5.20 5.32
CA SER A 286 27.15 5.82 6.62
C SER A 286 28.45 6.61 6.52
N TRP A 287 28.39 7.86 6.93
CA TRP A 287 29.51 8.80 6.96
C TRP A 287 29.61 9.38 8.36
N GLN A 288 30.81 9.41 8.89
CA GLN A 288 31.06 9.88 10.26
C GLN A 288 32.26 10.78 10.28
N LEU A 289 32.13 11.88 10.98
CA LEU A 289 33.22 12.78 11.35
C LEU A 289 33.20 12.94 12.87
N ALA A 290 34.32 12.70 13.52
CA ALA A 290 34.47 12.90 14.96
C ALA A 290 35.82 13.57 15.20
N GLU A 291 35.80 14.75 15.80
CA GLU A 291 36.99 15.56 16.04
C GLU A 291 36.95 16.23 17.40
N GLU A 292 38.11 16.39 18.01
CA GLU A 292 38.32 17.14 19.23
C GLU A 292 38.25 18.64 18.93
N LEU A 293 37.53 19.37 19.77
CA LEU A 293 37.39 20.82 19.68
C LEU A 293 38.56 21.50 20.37
N ALA A 294 39.38 22.22 19.62
CA ALA A 294 40.47 23.02 20.12
C ALA A 294 40.21 24.50 19.83
N PRO A 295 40.64 25.44 20.69
CA PRO A 295 40.52 26.87 20.41
C PRO A 295 41.42 27.26 19.22
N ALA A 296 40.92 28.18 18.37
CA ALA A 296 41.64 28.71 17.22
C ALA A 296 42.90 29.51 17.62
N GLU A 297 42.86 30.18 18.77
CA GLU A 297 43.98 30.95 19.29
C GLU A 297 44.51 30.32 20.60
N PRO A 298 45.79 30.02 20.69
CA PRO A 298 46.39 29.47 21.91
C PRO A 298 46.15 30.40 23.12
N GLY A 299 45.55 29.84 24.19
CA GLY A 299 45.27 30.59 25.42
C GLY A 299 43.94 31.33 25.47
N LYS A 300 43.12 31.27 24.41
CA LYS A 300 41.72 31.69 24.45
C LYS A 300 40.79 30.46 24.53
N GLU A 301 39.69 30.61 25.25
CA GLU A 301 38.63 29.60 25.27
C GLU A 301 37.71 29.88 24.08
N PHE A 302 37.16 28.81 23.47
CA PHE A 302 36.12 28.94 22.47
C PHE A 302 34.74 29.16 23.11
N HIS A 303 33.81 29.84 22.41
CA HIS A 303 32.45 30.04 22.90
C HIS A 303 31.69 28.72 22.95
N PRO A 304 31.00 28.40 24.06
CA PRO A 304 30.27 27.16 24.17
C PRO A 304 29.06 27.15 23.22
N PHE A 305 28.92 26.11 22.44
CA PHE A 305 27.78 25.84 21.56
C PHE A 305 27.21 24.45 21.81
N ARG A 306 25.99 24.22 21.40
CA ARG A 306 25.28 22.94 21.60
C ARG A 306 25.02 22.25 20.29
N SER A 307 24.66 20.97 20.35
CA SER A 307 24.28 20.18 19.16
C SER A 307 23.17 20.83 18.35
N TRP A 308 22.21 21.49 19.02
CA TRP A 308 21.11 22.21 18.37
C TRP A 308 21.56 23.37 17.50
N ASP A 309 22.58 24.09 17.89
CA ASP A 309 23.11 25.23 17.11
C ASP A 309 23.70 24.74 15.79
N VAL A 310 24.42 23.65 15.81
CA VAL A 310 24.97 23.00 14.61
C VAL A 310 23.85 22.45 13.73
N ILE A 311 22.86 21.75 14.31
CA ILE A 311 21.71 21.20 13.58
C ILE A 311 20.89 22.31 12.90
N THR A 312 20.68 23.44 13.57
CA THR A 312 19.93 24.58 13.00
C THR A 312 20.67 25.19 11.81
N ALA A 313 21.98 25.33 11.90
CA ALA A 313 22.80 25.80 10.79
C ALA A 313 22.77 24.83 9.60
N ILE A 314 22.85 23.51 9.86
CA ILE A 314 22.73 22.48 8.84
C ILE A 314 21.35 22.53 8.19
N GLN A 315 20.27 22.65 8.97
CA GLN A 315 18.90 22.76 8.46
C GLN A 315 18.74 23.96 7.51
N GLY A 316 19.27 25.12 7.90
CA GLY A 316 19.24 26.32 7.06
C GLY A 316 19.98 26.12 5.72
N GLY A 317 21.12 25.46 5.76
CA GLY A 317 21.89 25.13 4.55
C GLY A 317 21.18 24.12 3.63
N LEU A 318 20.56 23.10 4.23
CA LEU A 318 19.84 22.06 3.48
C LEU A 318 18.55 22.59 2.83
N ALA A 319 17.87 23.54 3.46
CA ALA A 319 16.68 24.18 2.89
C ALA A 319 16.99 24.96 1.61
N MET A 320 18.25 25.38 1.40
CA MET A 320 18.70 26.09 0.20
C MET A 320 19.16 25.16 -0.94
N LEU A 321 19.10 23.85 -0.78
CA LEU A 321 19.56 22.91 -1.81
C LEU A 321 18.66 22.84 -3.04
N GLU A 322 17.45 23.34 -2.96
CA GLU A 322 16.54 23.39 -4.12
C GLU A 322 17.13 24.21 -5.26
N ARG A 323 17.21 23.64 -6.45
CA ARG A 323 17.60 24.34 -7.67
C ARG A 323 16.62 24.05 -8.79
N THR A 324 16.05 25.11 -9.34
CA THR A 324 15.22 25.01 -10.54
C THR A 324 16.11 24.67 -11.75
N PRO A 325 15.71 23.74 -12.61
CA PRO A 325 16.46 23.41 -13.83
C PRO A 325 16.33 24.57 -14.82
N ILE A 326 17.39 25.38 -14.98
CA ILE A 326 17.40 26.44 -15.97
C ILE A 326 18.27 26.04 -17.16
N ASN A 327 19.58 25.80 -16.92
CA ASN A 327 20.55 25.43 -17.97
C ASN A 327 21.39 24.20 -17.64
N THR A 328 21.38 23.78 -16.40
CA THR A 328 22.05 22.58 -15.87
C THR A 328 21.09 21.86 -14.99
N GLY A 329 21.14 20.53 -14.96
CA GLY A 329 20.22 19.69 -14.21
C GLY A 329 19.78 20.28 -12.87
N GLY A 330 18.49 20.34 -12.63
CA GLY A 330 17.92 20.81 -11.38
C GLY A 330 18.24 19.88 -10.21
N PHE A 331 18.02 20.36 -9.00
CA PHE A 331 18.06 19.54 -7.80
C PHE A 331 16.69 19.60 -7.13
N PRO A 332 16.00 18.46 -6.96
CA PRO A 332 14.65 18.45 -6.43
C PRO A 332 14.64 18.96 -4.98
N LYS A 333 13.55 19.62 -4.61
CA LYS A 333 13.36 20.16 -3.27
C LYS A 333 13.37 19.05 -2.23
N PRO A 334 14.28 19.07 -1.25
CA PRO A 334 14.27 18.14 -0.14
C PRO A 334 13.15 18.49 0.85
N SER A 335 12.53 17.46 1.43
CA SER A 335 11.74 17.62 2.65
C SER A 335 12.70 17.53 3.83
N VAL A 336 12.91 18.64 4.53
CA VAL A 336 13.79 18.68 5.71
C VAL A 336 12.93 18.70 6.97
N LYS A 337 13.05 17.66 7.79
CA LYS A 337 12.26 17.48 9.03
C LYS A 337 13.14 17.00 10.18
N HIS A 338 12.80 17.47 11.39
CA HIS A 338 13.35 16.87 12.61
C HIS A 338 12.58 15.59 12.95
N TRP A 339 13.28 14.49 13.07
CA TRP A 339 12.72 13.21 13.45
C TRP A 339 13.13 12.82 14.86
N ILE A 340 12.18 12.40 15.66
CA ILE A 340 12.42 11.75 16.95
C ILE A 340 12.26 10.25 16.75
N VAL A 341 13.34 9.54 16.98
CA VAL A 341 13.40 8.08 16.86
C VAL A 341 13.21 7.47 18.24
N THR A 342 12.05 6.85 18.44
CA THR A 342 11.67 6.19 19.69
C THR A 342 11.93 4.69 19.57
N PRO A 343 12.75 4.09 20.45
CA PRO A 343 12.94 2.65 20.49
C PRO A 343 11.65 1.97 20.96
N ILE A 344 11.25 0.92 20.23
CA ILE A 344 10.12 0.09 20.58
C ILE A 344 10.59 -1.33 20.89
N GLY A 345 9.94 -2.00 21.85
CA GLY A 345 10.13 -3.40 22.12
C GLY A 345 9.61 -4.29 20.97
N GLU A 346 9.47 -5.57 21.21
CA GLU A 346 8.92 -6.51 20.21
C GLU A 346 7.51 -6.15 19.76
N LYS A 347 6.76 -5.45 20.62
CA LYS A 347 5.39 -5.00 20.34
C LYS A 347 5.29 -3.48 20.45
N ALA A 348 4.83 -2.84 19.39
CA ALA A 348 4.56 -1.39 19.37
C ALA A 348 3.41 -0.95 20.30
N THR A 349 2.78 -1.86 21.02
CA THR A 349 1.64 -1.61 21.90
C THR A 349 2.00 -0.79 23.16
N GLU A 350 3.28 -0.74 23.52
CA GLU A 350 3.77 0.03 24.67
C GLU A 350 3.90 1.52 24.39
N VAL A 351 3.85 1.93 23.12
CA VAL A 351 3.94 3.35 22.74
C VAL A 351 2.60 4.02 22.95
N SER A 352 2.58 5.05 23.80
CA SER A 352 1.40 5.89 23.99
C SER A 352 1.01 6.57 22.69
N ARG A 353 -0.27 6.50 22.36
CA ARG A 353 -0.82 7.06 21.14
C ARG A 353 -1.87 8.12 21.45
N PRO A 354 -1.76 9.31 20.85
CA PRO A 354 -2.81 10.31 20.97
C PRO A 354 -4.16 9.80 20.46
N SER A 355 -5.24 10.28 21.02
CA SER A 355 -6.60 9.87 20.64
C SER A 355 -7.33 10.88 19.74
N GLY A 356 -6.74 12.07 19.53
CA GLY A 356 -7.34 13.16 18.77
C GLY A 356 -7.13 13.06 17.26
N THR A 357 -7.76 13.98 16.54
CA THR A 357 -7.60 14.21 15.09
C THR A 357 -6.64 15.36 14.79
N ASP A 358 -6.15 16.02 15.82
CA ASP A 358 -5.27 17.17 15.71
C ASP A 358 -3.82 16.72 15.42
N VAL A 359 -3.22 17.26 14.38
CA VAL A 359 -1.83 16.99 13.98
C VAL A 359 -0.84 17.35 15.08
N ASP A 360 -1.12 18.45 15.80
CA ASP A 360 -0.24 18.94 16.87
C ASP A 360 -0.11 17.95 18.03
N ALA A 361 -1.12 17.11 18.25
CA ALA A 361 -1.07 16.06 19.27
C ALA A 361 -0.08 14.93 18.92
N TYR A 362 0.18 14.70 17.63
CA TYR A 362 1.12 13.68 17.14
C TYR A 362 2.52 14.22 16.88
N THR A 363 2.69 15.54 16.93
CA THR A 363 3.94 16.21 16.60
C THR A 363 4.68 16.59 17.87
N VAL A 364 5.91 16.11 18.02
CA VAL A 364 6.80 16.53 19.12
C VAL A 364 7.16 18.00 18.91
N LYS A 365 6.93 18.81 19.92
CA LYS A 365 7.13 20.26 19.86
C LYS A 365 8.61 20.63 19.81
N THR A 366 8.95 21.73 19.14
CA THR A 366 10.33 22.18 18.91
C THR A 366 11.19 22.25 20.17
N HIS A 367 10.64 22.72 21.30
CA HIS A 367 11.40 22.80 22.55
C HIS A 367 11.78 21.40 23.09
N ALA A 368 10.89 20.41 22.94
CA ALA A 368 11.18 19.03 23.34
C ALA A 368 12.20 18.39 22.38
N ILE A 369 12.11 18.68 21.09
CA ILE A 369 13.11 18.24 20.09
C ILE A 369 14.49 18.80 20.44
N GLN A 370 14.57 20.10 20.76
CA GLN A 370 15.80 20.78 21.18
C GLN A 370 16.39 20.16 22.43
N ASP A 371 15.56 19.83 23.42
CA ASP A 371 15.96 19.19 24.66
C ASP A 371 16.54 17.79 24.42
N ILE A 372 15.86 16.96 23.61
CA ILE A 372 16.33 15.62 23.22
C ILE A 372 17.66 15.73 22.44
N CYS A 373 17.77 16.68 21.50
CA CYS A 373 18.97 16.93 20.72
C CYS A 373 20.17 17.30 21.59
N ASN A 374 19.97 18.15 22.60
CA ASN A 374 21.07 18.64 23.45
C ASN A 374 21.42 17.67 24.57
N LYS A 375 20.45 16.93 25.14
CA LYS A 375 20.71 15.99 26.26
C LYS A 375 21.44 14.73 25.85
N GLN A 376 21.23 14.27 24.63
CA GLN A 376 21.92 13.11 24.01
C GLN A 376 22.00 11.89 24.95
N GLN A 377 20.86 11.42 25.36
CA GLN A 377 20.76 10.31 26.30
C GLN A 377 21.41 9.04 25.79
N PHE A 378 22.17 8.37 26.65
CA PHE A 378 22.65 7.03 26.40
C PHE A 378 21.55 5.99 26.70
N GLY A 379 21.63 4.82 26.05
CA GLY A 379 20.70 3.72 26.28
C GLY A 379 19.45 3.77 25.40
N SER A 380 18.30 3.42 25.97
CA SER A 380 17.02 3.24 25.29
C SER A 380 16.16 4.51 25.17
N GLY A 381 16.77 5.70 25.34
CA GLY A 381 16.05 6.97 25.22
C GLY A 381 15.77 7.37 23.78
N ASP A 382 14.85 8.34 23.62
CA ASP A 382 14.57 8.95 22.33
C ASP A 382 15.80 9.63 21.75
N ARG A 383 15.96 9.55 20.43
CA ARG A 383 17.07 10.15 19.70
C ARG A 383 16.58 11.10 18.62
N HIS A 384 17.28 12.21 18.48
CA HIS A 384 17.03 13.21 17.47
C HIS A 384 17.85 12.95 16.21
N TYR A 385 17.21 13.07 15.05
CA TYR A 385 17.84 13.10 13.72
C TYR A 385 17.23 14.21 12.87
N LEU A 386 18.06 14.95 12.16
CA LEU A 386 17.61 15.83 11.09
C LEU A 386 17.52 15.00 9.81
N GLY A 387 16.32 14.80 9.31
CA GLY A 387 16.09 14.02 8.10
C GLY A 387 15.94 14.90 6.88
N VAL A 388 16.60 14.52 5.81
CA VAL A 388 16.49 15.10 4.47
C VAL A 388 15.96 14.03 3.55
N GLN A 389 14.79 14.24 2.98
CA GLN A 389 14.07 13.20 2.25
C GLN A 389 13.66 13.65 0.87
N TRP A 390 13.85 12.79 -0.11
CA TRP A 390 13.34 12.92 -1.46
C TRP A 390 12.45 11.74 -1.81
N THR A 391 11.33 12.04 -2.45
CA THR A 391 10.49 11.03 -3.06
C THR A 391 10.66 11.13 -4.56
N LEU A 392 11.21 10.09 -5.16
CA LEU A 392 11.56 10.01 -6.58
C LEU A 392 10.80 8.87 -7.25
N TRP A 393 10.89 8.79 -8.59
CA TRP A 393 10.30 7.69 -9.36
C TRP A 393 8.80 7.52 -9.08
N ASP A 394 8.07 8.64 -9.00
CA ASP A 394 6.64 8.67 -8.72
C ASP A 394 6.25 7.84 -7.48
N GLY A 395 6.99 8.04 -6.39
CA GLY A 395 6.80 7.35 -5.11
C GLY A 395 7.48 5.99 -4.99
N HIS A 396 8.06 5.44 -6.06
CA HIS A 396 8.72 4.14 -6.01
C HIS A 396 10.07 4.15 -5.31
N LEU A 397 10.74 5.29 -5.22
CA LEU A 397 12.01 5.43 -4.52
C LEU A 397 11.93 6.58 -3.50
N VAL A 398 12.19 6.28 -2.24
CA VAL A 398 12.33 7.30 -1.20
C VAL A 398 13.74 7.22 -0.63
N ILE A 399 14.49 8.32 -0.77
CA ILE A 399 15.83 8.45 -0.24
C ILE A 399 15.76 9.33 1.00
N THR A 400 16.28 8.86 2.12
CA THR A 400 16.33 9.62 3.38
C THR A 400 17.77 9.66 3.90
N MET A 401 18.29 10.86 4.07
CA MET A 401 19.55 11.08 4.75
C MET A 401 19.26 11.55 6.17
N LEU A 402 19.76 10.85 7.16
CA LEU A 402 19.60 11.18 8.58
C LEU A 402 20.90 11.73 9.13
N VAL A 403 20.84 12.95 9.62
CA VAL A 403 21.98 13.65 10.21
C VAL A 403 21.80 13.71 11.72
N THR A 404 22.78 13.25 12.48
CA THR A 404 22.85 13.45 13.93
C THR A 404 24.16 14.13 14.30
N VAL A 405 24.07 15.05 15.25
CA VAL A 405 25.21 15.83 15.75
C VAL A 405 25.28 15.63 17.25
N THR A 406 26.46 15.31 17.73
CA THR A 406 26.74 15.12 19.14
C THR A 406 27.90 16.01 19.55
N VAL A 407 27.68 16.90 20.51
CA VAL A 407 28.71 17.72 21.14
C VAL A 407 28.82 17.24 22.58
N LEU A 408 29.89 16.52 22.87
CA LEU A 408 30.17 15.95 24.18
C LEU A 408 31.62 16.13 24.54
N HIS A 409 31.87 16.75 25.69
CA HIS A 409 33.18 16.84 26.30
C HIS A 409 34.29 17.21 25.29
N ASP A 410 34.24 18.40 24.75
CA ASP A 410 35.18 18.92 23.75
C ASP A 410 35.33 18.08 22.47
N THR A 411 34.35 17.27 22.16
CA THR A 411 34.32 16.46 20.93
C THR A 411 33.02 16.73 20.16
N LEU A 412 33.18 17.07 18.88
CA LEU A 412 32.06 17.14 17.92
C LEU A 412 32.05 15.87 17.09
N ARG A 413 30.91 15.18 17.11
CA ARG A 413 30.67 14.04 16.24
C ARG A 413 29.47 14.36 15.35
N ILE A 414 29.65 14.22 14.05
CA ILE A 414 28.58 14.31 13.05
C ILE A 414 28.49 12.94 12.38
N GLU A 415 27.31 12.37 12.36
CA GLU A 415 27.02 11.13 11.65
C GLU A 415 25.89 11.36 10.66
N VAL A 416 26.10 10.91 9.43
CA VAL A 416 25.09 10.93 8.38
C VAL A 416 24.85 9.51 7.91
N THR A 417 23.60 9.05 7.94
CA THR A 417 23.23 7.72 7.45
C THR A 417 22.25 7.84 6.30
N GLY A 418 22.53 7.12 5.23
CA GLY A 418 21.67 7.05 4.05
C GLY A 418 20.74 5.83 4.10
N HIS A 419 19.47 6.07 3.92
CA HIS A 419 18.42 5.06 3.88
C HIS A 419 17.70 5.14 2.53
N ALA A 420 17.31 3.99 1.99
CA ALA A 420 16.52 3.91 0.77
C ALA A 420 15.36 2.94 0.94
N LEU A 421 14.17 3.44 0.63
CA LEU A 421 12.95 2.64 0.59
C LEU A 421 12.64 2.34 -0.87
N GLY A 422 12.69 1.07 -1.23
CA GLY A 422 12.57 0.58 -2.59
C GLY A 422 11.16 0.65 -3.16
N PRO A 423 10.96 0.22 -4.41
CA PRO A 423 9.66 0.22 -5.07
C PRO A 423 8.66 -0.70 -4.36
N VAL A 424 7.40 -0.49 -4.66
CA VAL A 424 6.33 -1.42 -4.25
C VAL A 424 6.54 -2.75 -4.98
N ASN A 425 6.29 -3.86 -4.27
CA ASN A 425 6.46 -5.20 -4.84
C ASN A 425 5.74 -5.34 -6.20
N PRO A 426 6.36 -6.00 -7.19
CA PRO A 426 5.80 -6.18 -8.53
C PRO A 426 4.40 -6.75 -8.57
N LEU A 427 4.04 -7.55 -7.59
CA LEU A 427 2.68 -8.09 -7.46
C LEU A 427 1.64 -6.97 -7.63
N PHE A 428 1.83 -5.82 -6.99
CA PHE A 428 0.86 -4.72 -7.02
C PHE A 428 0.79 -3.98 -8.36
N ASN A 429 1.78 -4.16 -9.24
CA ASN A 429 1.82 -3.56 -10.58
C ASN A 429 1.24 -4.47 -11.67
N GLU A 430 0.85 -5.70 -11.35
CA GLU A 430 0.24 -6.62 -12.31
C GLU A 430 -1.15 -6.13 -12.73
N LYS A 431 -1.36 -5.97 -14.04
CA LYS A 431 -2.65 -5.61 -14.62
C LYS A 431 -3.62 -6.80 -14.61
N PRO A 432 -4.95 -6.54 -14.59
CA PRO A 432 -5.92 -7.61 -14.66
C PRO A 432 -5.78 -8.38 -15.98
N ALA A 433 -5.49 -9.67 -15.89
CA ALA A 433 -5.39 -10.53 -17.06
C ALA A 433 -6.77 -10.79 -17.67
N ALA A 434 -6.87 -10.73 -19.00
CA ALA A 434 -8.08 -11.16 -19.70
C ALA A 434 -8.26 -12.68 -19.51
N LYS A 435 -9.46 -13.10 -19.08
CA LYS A 435 -9.80 -14.53 -19.06
C LYS A 435 -10.13 -14.96 -20.49
N GLU A 436 -9.14 -15.47 -21.20
CA GLU A 436 -9.27 -15.97 -22.58
C GLU A 436 -8.84 -17.42 -22.64
N LYS A 437 -9.53 -18.20 -23.45
CA LYS A 437 -9.15 -19.58 -23.74
C LYS A 437 -8.95 -19.74 -25.24
N GLU A 438 -7.84 -20.33 -25.62
CA GLU A 438 -7.62 -20.73 -27.00
C GLU A 438 -8.42 -21.99 -27.29
N VAL A 439 -9.29 -21.92 -28.29
CA VAL A 439 -10.09 -23.05 -28.75
C VAL A 439 -9.77 -23.29 -30.23
N GLN A 440 -9.55 -24.54 -30.59
CA GLN A 440 -9.33 -24.92 -31.99
C GLN A 440 -10.61 -24.68 -32.81
N LYS A 441 -10.46 -24.15 -34.02
CA LYS A 441 -11.59 -23.99 -34.95
C LYS A 441 -12.06 -25.36 -35.45
N ALA A 442 -13.36 -25.61 -35.42
CA ALA A 442 -13.93 -26.88 -35.83
C ALA A 442 -13.64 -27.26 -37.30
N LEU A 443 -13.49 -26.26 -38.20
CA LEU A 443 -13.22 -26.46 -39.61
C LEU A 443 -11.74 -26.49 -39.98
N ARG A 444 -10.88 -25.89 -39.13
CA ARG A 444 -9.43 -25.80 -39.33
C ARG A 444 -8.76 -26.08 -38.00
N PHE A 445 -8.46 -27.35 -37.73
CA PHE A 445 -7.91 -27.83 -36.44
C PHE A 445 -6.54 -27.24 -36.09
N TRP A 446 -5.85 -26.63 -37.07
CA TRP A 446 -4.56 -25.93 -36.86
C TRP A 446 -4.72 -24.45 -36.53
N GLU A 447 -5.93 -23.88 -36.66
CA GLU A 447 -6.19 -22.50 -36.28
C GLU A 447 -6.85 -22.43 -34.89
N THR A 448 -6.25 -21.62 -34.01
CA THR A 448 -6.80 -21.33 -32.68
C THR A 448 -7.59 -20.02 -32.71
N ARG A 449 -8.70 -20.00 -31.99
CA ARG A 449 -9.50 -18.81 -31.74
C ARG A 449 -9.49 -18.49 -30.26
N LYS A 450 -9.17 -17.25 -29.89
CA LYS A 450 -9.30 -16.77 -28.51
C LYS A 450 -10.78 -16.50 -28.22
N VAL A 451 -11.33 -17.21 -27.25
CA VAL A 451 -12.70 -17.04 -26.77
C VAL A 451 -12.65 -16.40 -25.39
N LYS A 452 -13.32 -15.26 -25.22
CA LYS A 452 -13.46 -14.62 -23.92
C LYS A 452 -14.27 -15.51 -22.99
N LEU A 453 -13.71 -15.83 -21.84
CA LEU A 453 -14.40 -16.55 -20.79
C LEU A 453 -15.15 -15.57 -19.89
N PRO A 454 -16.21 -16.02 -19.20
CA PRO A 454 -16.88 -15.22 -18.19
C PRO A 454 -15.89 -14.87 -17.08
N LEU A 455 -16.01 -13.66 -16.52
CA LEU A 455 -15.14 -13.20 -15.45
C LEU A 455 -15.28 -14.03 -14.18
N VAL A 456 -16.50 -14.52 -13.94
CA VAL A 456 -16.84 -15.32 -12.75
C VAL A 456 -17.26 -16.72 -13.18
N ASP A 457 -16.55 -17.73 -12.73
CA ASP A 457 -16.88 -19.12 -12.99
C ASP A 457 -18.09 -19.57 -12.17
N ALA A 458 -18.76 -20.64 -12.61
CA ALA A 458 -19.96 -21.15 -11.92
C ALA A 458 -19.65 -21.54 -10.46
N ASP A 459 -18.50 -22.13 -10.20
CA ASP A 459 -18.03 -22.51 -8.85
C ASP A 459 -17.85 -21.27 -7.96
N GLU A 460 -17.37 -20.17 -8.53
CA GLU A 460 -17.19 -18.91 -7.83
C GLU A 460 -18.53 -18.25 -7.50
N VAL A 461 -19.53 -18.33 -8.39
CA VAL A 461 -20.90 -17.82 -8.10
C VAL A 461 -21.49 -18.57 -6.90
N VAL A 462 -21.40 -19.91 -6.87
CA VAL A 462 -21.90 -20.72 -5.75
C VAL A 462 -21.16 -20.39 -4.46
N ARG A 463 -19.84 -20.22 -4.56
CA ARG A 463 -18.99 -19.83 -3.43
C ARG A 463 -19.42 -18.48 -2.84
N LEU A 464 -19.61 -17.47 -3.69
CA LEU A 464 -20.01 -16.13 -3.26
C LEU A 464 -21.43 -16.13 -2.70
N ALA A 465 -22.39 -16.84 -3.32
CA ALA A 465 -23.74 -16.96 -2.84
C ALA A 465 -23.84 -17.65 -1.47
N ALA A 466 -23.09 -18.72 -1.26
CA ALA A 466 -23.03 -19.42 0.03
C ALA A 466 -22.40 -18.56 1.13
N ARG A 467 -21.46 -17.71 0.76
CA ARG A 467 -20.73 -16.84 1.68
C ARG A 467 -21.47 -15.56 2.03
N ALA A 468 -22.29 -15.04 1.11
CA ALA A 468 -22.96 -13.76 1.23
C ALA A 468 -23.74 -13.56 2.55
N PRO A 469 -24.55 -14.48 3.06
CA PRO A 469 -25.25 -14.30 4.33
C PRO A 469 -24.30 -14.15 5.53
N LEU A 470 -23.10 -14.77 5.47
CA LEU A 470 -22.14 -14.75 6.56
C LEU A 470 -21.33 -13.44 6.60
N THR A 471 -21.36 -12.63 5.55
CA THR A 471 -20.69 -11.32 5.52
C THR A 471 -21.31 -10.32 6.51
N TRP A 472 -22.52 -10.56 6.97
CA TRP A 472 -23.19 -9.77 8.00
C TRP A 472 -22.61 -10.01 9.40
N TYR A 473 -21.93 -11.16 9.61
CA TYR A 473 -21.25 -11.47 10.87
C TYR A 473 -19.76 -11.80 10.63
N PRO A 474 -18.91 -10.77 10.46
CA PRO A 474 -17.51 -10.93 10.12
C PRO A 474 -16.70 -11.88 11.01
N PRO A 475 -16.89 -11.93 12.35
CA PRO A 475 -16.15 -12.85 13.20
C PRO A 475 -16.32 -14.32 12.81
N LEU A 476 -17.56 -14.74 12.51
CA LEU A 476 -17.86 -16.10 12.07
C LEU A 476 -17.24 -16.39 10.70
N LEU A 477 -17.36 -15.42 9.78
CA LEU A 477 -16.78 -15.56 8.45
C LEU A 477 -15.24 -15.71 8.49
N ASN A 478 -14.56 -14.92 9.34
CA ASN A 478 -13.12 -15.01 9.52
C ASN A 478 -12.70 -16.33 10.19
N TRP A 479 -13.50 -16.83 11.13
CA TRP A 479 -13.26 -18.12 11.75
C TRP A 479 -13.40 -19.30 10.77
N LEU A 480 -14.38 -19.25 9.85
CA LEU A 480 -14.63 -20.29 8.85
C LEU A 480 -13.65 -20.20 7.67
N GLY A 481 -13.54 -19.02 7.06
CA GLY A 481 -12.84 -18.79 5.80
C GLY A 481 -11.37 -18.39 5.95
N GLY A 482 -10.94 -18.12 7.19
CA GLY A 482 -9.62 -17.57 7.44
C GLY A 482 -9.56 -16.06 7.25
N SER A 483 -8.46 -15.46 7.67
CA SER A 483 -8.21 -14.01 7.60
C SER A 483 -6.76 -13.71 7.28
N LEU A 484 -6.53 -12.55 6.68
CA LEU A 484 -5.19 -11.97 6.56
C LEU A 484 -4.90 -11.17 7.83
N ALA A 485 -3.83 -11.54 8.54
CA ALA A 485 -3.30 -10.77 9.65
C ALA A 485 -2.05 -10.03 9.19
N LEU A 486 -2.06 -8.71 9.35
CA LEU A 486 -0.93 -7.86 9.01
C LEU A 486 0.08 -7.85 10.16
N PRO A 487 1.38 -7.66 9.89
CA PRO A 487 2.42 -7.63 10.91
C PRO A 487 2.25 -6.45 11.87
N GLU A 488 2.86 -6.56 13.04
CA GLU A 488 2.96 -5.46 14.01
C GLU A 488 4.43 -5.17 14.31
N PRO A 489 4.84 -3.91 14.34
CA PRO A 489 4.12 -2.71 13.90
C PRO A 489 3.90 -2.70 12.39
N PHE A 490 2.82 -2.06 11.93
CA PHE A 490 2.44 -2.05 10.52
C PHE A 490 2.66 -0.69 9.86
N GLY A 491 3.24 -0.73 8.66
CA GLY A 491 3.31 0.41 7.76
C GLY A 491 2.98 -0.03 6.35
N LEU A 492 2.04 0.63 5.73
CA LEU A 492 1.49 0.22 4.43
C LEU A 492 2.58 0.10 3.34
N ARG A 493 3.50 1.07 3.30
CA ARG A 493 4.65 1.02 2.37
C ARG A 493 5.71 0.04 2.84
N HIS A 494 6.02 0.05 4.13
CA HIS A 494 7.11 -0.70 4.72
C HIS A 494 6.91 -2.23 4.60
N ALA A 495 5.67 -2.70 4.72
CA ALA A 495 5.36 -4.13 4.64
C ALA A 495 5.59 -4.72 3.24
N TRP A 496 5.40 -3.93 2.19
CA TRP A 496 5.43 -4.39 0.80
C TRP A 496 6.42 -3.61 -0.08
N ALA A 497 7.45 -3.05 0.52
CA ALA A 497 8.59 -2.50 -0.21
C ALA A 497 9.51 -3.64 -0.65
N ASP A 498 9.91 -3.61 -1.90
CA ASP A 498 10.93 -4.47 -2.49
C ASP A 498 12.33 -3.95 -2.17
N GLN A 499 13.36 -4.62 -2.64
CA GLN A 499 14.74 -4.18 -2.49
C GLN A 499 14.92 -2.76 -3.04
N PRO A 500 15.75 -1.89 -2.42
CA PRO A 500 15.83 -0.48 -2.77
C PRO A 500 16.26 -0.23 -4.21
N TRP A 501 17.11 -1.08 -4.75
CA TRP A 501 17.68 -0.92 -6.08
C TRP A 501 17.11 -1.93 -7.07
N ARG A 502 16.03 -1.58 -7.74
CA ARG A 502 15.49 -2.37 -8.83
C ARG A 502 16.19 -2.06 -10.16
N HIS A 503 16.66 -0.83 -10.29
CA HIS A 503 17.43 -0.35 -11.43
C HIS A 503 18.69 0.38 -10.95
N ARG A 504 19.78 0.26 -11.71
CA ARG A 504 21.04 0.96 -11.43
C ARG A 504 20.83 2.45 -11.25
N PHE A 505 19.98 3.07 -12.07
CA PHE A 505 19.69 4.50 -11.97
C PHE A 505 19.10 4.93 -10.62
N MET A 506 18.38 4.06 -9.93
CA MET A 506 17.89 4.35 -8.57
C MET A 506 19.04 4.49 -7.58
N ALA A 507 20.07 3.66 -7.69
CA ALA A 507 21.27 3.77 -6.88
C ALA A 507 22.06 5.03 -7.23
N ASP A 508 22.19 5.35 -8.51
CA ASP A 508 22.87 6.57 -8.99
C ASP A 508 22.16 7.83 -8.46
N ASP A 509 20.83 7.85 -8.44
CA ASP A 509 20.06 8.98 -7.89
C ASP A 509 20.26 9.15 -6.39
N ALA A 510 20.40 8.05 -5.64
CA ALA A 510 20.71 8.11 -4.21
C ALA A 510 22.10 8.73 -3.97
N LEU A 511 23.10 8.35 -4.75
CA LEU A 511 24.45 8.91 -4.68
C LEU A 511 24.48 10.39 -5.08
N ARG A 512 23.74 10.77 -6.13
CA ARG A 512 23.57 12.17 -6.54
C ARG A 512 22.92 13.02 -5.45
N ALA A 513 21.96 12.47 -4.71
CA ALA A 513 21.31 13.17 -3.61
C ALA A 513 22.25 13.30 -2.38
N ALA A 514 23.03 12.27 -2.07
CA ALA A 514 23.88 12.24 -0.90
C ALA A 514 25.04 13.28 -0.97
N THR A 515 25.70 13.41 -2.11
CA THR A 515 26.88 14.25 -2.24
C THR A 515 26.64 15.72 -1.87
N PRO A 516 25.60 16.42 -2.36
CA PRO A 516 25.29 17.78 -1.96
C PRO A 516 24.97 17.91 -0.46
N VAL A 517 24.24 16.93 0.11
CA VAL A 517 23.91 16.92 1.54
C VAL A 517 25.17 16.88 2.39
N LEU A 518 26.09 15.95 2.09
CA LEU A 518 27.34 15.81 2.84
C LEU A 518 28.17 17.10 2.79
N ARG A 519 28.24 17.76 1.62
CA ARG A 519 28.92 19.04 1.48
C ARG A 519 28.28 20.15 2.30
N VAL A 520 26.94 20.24 2.29
CA VAL A 520 26.22 21.26 3.07
C VAL A 520 26.38 21.01 4.56
N VAL A 521 26.25 19.76 5.01
CA VAL A 521 26.44 19.39 6.42
C VAL A 521 27.83 19.79 6.89
N HIS A 522 28.85 19.48 6.12
CA HIS A 522 30.22 19.84 6.45
C HIS A 522 30.43 21.36 6.46
N ALA A 523 29.98 22.09 5.43
CA ALA A 523 30.13 23.53 5.33
C ALA A 523 29.41 24.29 6.46
N ALA A 524 28.20 23.83 6.81
CA ALA A 524 27.42 24.41 7.92
C ALA A 524 28.10 24.16 9.28
N ALA A 525 28.65 22.97 9.50
CA ALA A 525 29.42 22.67 10.70
C ALA A 525 30.65 23.54 10.83
N LEU A 526 31.46 23.66 9.76
CA LEU A 526 32.65 24.54 9.74
C LEU A 526 32.30 25.99 10.05
N LYS A 527 31.17 26.49 9.52
CA LYS A 527 30.72 27.84 9.79
C LYS A 527 30.47 28.07 11.28
N VAL A 528 29.71 27.15 11.93
CA VAL A 528 29.40 27.25 13.36
C VAL A 528 30.68 27.14 14.20
N LEU A 529 31.59 26.24 13.86
CA LEU A 529 32.86 26.10 14.56
C LEU A 529 33.71 27.40 14.49
N LYS A 530 33.80 27.97 13.29
CA LYS A 530 34.55 29.22 13.07
C LYS A 530 33.94 30.40 13.82
N GLU A 531 32.60 30.52 13.82
CA GLU A 531 31.86 31.57 14.53
C GLU A 531 32.09 31.49 16.06
N ASN A 532 32.30 30.28 16.59
CA ASN A 532 32.55 30.05 18.02
C ASN A 532 34.06 29.99 18.40
N GLY A 533 34.97 30.34 17.48
CA GLY A 533 36.39 30.42 17.78
C GLY A 533 37.09 29.07 17.91
N VAL A 534 36.57 28.01 17.27
CA VAL A 534 37.19 26.67 17.21
C VAL A 534 38.15 26.59 16.04
N ASP A 535 39.28 25.90 16.23
CA ASP A 535 40.23 25.60 15.15
C ASP A 535 39.58 24.71 14.09
N VAL A 536 39.51 25.21 12.86
CA VAL A 536 38.84 24.51 11.74
C VAL A 536 39.83 23.83 10.78
N GLU A 537 41.17 23.97 10.99
CA GLU A 537 42.15 23.42 10.05
C GLU A 537 42.07 21.88 10.01
N LYS A 538 41.96 21.24 11.16
CA LYS A 538 41.78 19.77 11.25
C LYS A 538 40.49 19.28 10.59
N PHE A 539 39.38 20.01 10.78
CA PHE A 539 38.09 19.72 10.12
C PHE A 539 38.19 19.92 8.61
N GLY A 540 38.86 20.97 8.15
CA GLY A 540 39.05 21.27 6.73
C GLY A 540 39.84 20.19 5.99
N SER A 541 40.93 19.69 6.61
CA SER A 541 41.78 18.65 6.02
C SER A 541 41.03 17.29 5.87
N ARG A 542 40.08 17.01 6.74
CA ARG A 542 39.26 15.76 6.70
C ARG A 542 37.93 15.91 5.94
N ALA A 543 37.67 17.06 5.33
CA ALA A 543 36.50 17.23 4.44
C ALA A 543 36.43 16.16 3.33
N SER A 544 37.60 15.67 2.90
CA SER A 544 37.69 14.57 1.94
C SER A 544 37.09 13.26 2.45
N VAL A 545 37.02 13.02 3.76
CA VAL A 545 36.43 11.80 4.33
C VAL A 545 34.90 11.81 4.19
N LEU A 546 34.26 12.94 4.45
CA LEU A 546 32.80 13.07 4.23
C LEU A 546 32.48 13.19 2.73
N SER A 547 33.34 13.77 1.92
CA SER A 547 33.08 13.98 0.49
C SER A 547 33.68 12.90 -0.42
N GLY A 548 34.74 12.20 0.00
CA GLY A 548 35.39 11.14 -0.76
C GLY A 548 34.94 9.73 -0.43
N GLY A 549 34.31 9.56 0.74
CA GLY A 549 33.85 8.25 1.23
C GLY A 549 32.43 7.88 0.83
N VAL A 550 31.93 8.35 -0.32
CA VAL A 550 30.71 7.80 -0.89
C VAL A 550 31.01 6.35 -1.19
N GLN A 551 30.60 5.46 -0.28
CA GLN A 551 30.76 4.03 -0.48
C GLN A 551 30.03 3.69 -1.78
N GLU A 552 30.75 3.08 -2.71
CA GLU A 552 30.07 2.43 -3.84
C GLU A 552 28.97 1.56 -3.26
N VAL A 553 27.74 1.83 -3.67
CA VAL A 553 26.62 0.94 -3.43
C VAL A 553 26.87 -0.27 -4.31
N SER A 554 27.77 -1.14 -3.85
CA SER A 554 27.98 -2.42 -4.50
C SER A 554 26.76 -3.27 -4.18
N PRO A 555 25.96 -3.66 -5.17
CA PRO A 555 24.95 -4.68 -4.96
C PRO A 555 25.67 -5.95 -4.52
N LYS A 556 25.15 -6.61 -3.51
CA LYS A 556 25.70 -7.91 -3.07
C LYS A 556 25.66 -8.99 -4.17
N LYS A 557 24.98 -8.71 -5.30
CA LYS A 557 24.97 -9.55 -6.52
C LYS A 557 24.95 -8.62 -7.74
N ALA A 558 25.91 -8.79 -8.63
CA ALA A 558 26.03 -8.05 -9.90
C ALA A 558 24.78 -8.20 -10.80
N ASP A 559 24.02 -9.28 -10.63
CA ASP A 559 22.88 -9.67 -11.47
C ASP A 559 21.60 -8.86 -11.28
N VAL A 560 21.55 -7.97 -10.28
CA VAL A 560 20.35 -7.14 -9.98
C VAL A 560 20.21 -5.98 -10.96
N TYR A 561 21.27 -5.60 -11.67
CA TYR A 561 21.26 -4.45 -12.57
C TYR A 561 21.01 -4.78 -14.05
N ASP A 562 21.13 -6.04 -14.43
CA ASP A 562 21.07 -6.48 -15.83
C ASP A 562 19.78 -7.28 -16.17
N ALA A 563 18.79 -7.35 -15.25
CA ALA A 563 17.53 -8.05 -15.45
C ALA A 563 16.40 -7.13 -15.90
#